data_a8a6a924319992a6ec9d41ede0216a59
#
_entry.id   a8a6a924319992a6ec9d41ede0216a59
#
_cell.length_a   1.000
_cell.length_b   1.000
_cell.length_c   1.000
_cell.angle_alpha   90.00
_cell.angle_beta   90.00
_cell.angle_gamma   90.00
#
_symmetry.space_group_name_H-M   'P 1'
#
loop_
_entity.id
_entity.type
_entity.pdbx_description
1 polymer ?
#
loop_
_entity_poly.entity_id
_entity_poly.type
_entity_poly.pdbx_seq_one_letter_code
_entity_poly.pdbx_strand_id
1 'polypeptide(L)'
;MLPPDKGFKPAPVPQDNIIDRDVVAKLNDLRITPSEVTDDEHFLRRLMVDLIGIQPTPEQVLAFVADQDPAKREKIIETTMERSEFVDWWSLKWGDLLQNSRNTSSDRGVYAFREWIRAAIARNMPLDEFAREVITARGSSIDNPASAFYAVSKDPDDTIQRVTQVFCGVRMLCARCHPHPFEHWTQGDYYGLHSFFNQVSIKPDPHQVGVVNAKTILVNLAAPYSTNPRTTKVQPPRYLGGGEPKLDTGTDRRAEYARWLTTPENPHFARSLTNRIWSYFFHRGIIDPVDDLRSTNPPINGPLLDSLTKEFVEHHFDMRHLMKVIVMSETYQRSSLTNETNAHDDMNFSHAIPGGVPAEAMLDSVVQATGVKENFGGVPAGFTAAQFPDGNVQSTFLGIFGKPQRMDACECERDLSTNMLQALHFINGQAILNRVTNPAGRPALLLAKKPNDDELIDQLYLWSLARRPTEKEHTIAAQFITDAGDKRNEAAQDLMWALLNSRDFTMLQ
;
A
#
# COMPACT_ATOMS: atom_id res chain seq x y z
N MET A 1 14.21 -31.30 9.87
CA MET A 1 13.11 -32.22 9.52
C MET A 1 12.22 -32.34 10.76
N LEU A 2 10.97 -31.90 10.66
CA LEU A 2 10.01 -32.03 11.77
C LEU A 2 9.74 -33.53 12.04
N PRO A 3 9.56 -33.96 13.31
CA PRO A 3 9.23 -35.35 13.59
C PRO A 3 7.91 -35.75 12.92
N PRO A 4 7.74 -37.01 12.53
CA PRO A 4 6.51 -37.46 11.86
C PRO A 4 5.32 -37.34 12.80
N ASP A 5 4.45 -36.38 12.54
CA ASP A 5 3.14 -36.30 13.20
C ASP A 5 2.21 -37.30 12.52
N LYS A 6 1.77 -38.32 13.26
CA LYS A 6 0.96 -39.40 12.72
C LYS A 6 -0.48 -38.99 12.39
N GLY A 7 -0.88 -37.74 12.72
CA GLY A 7 -2.24 -37.23 12.53
C GLY A 7 -2.39 -36.21 11.38
N PHE A 8 -1.30 -35.64 10.87
CA PHE A 8 -1.37 -34.61 9.81
C PHE A 8 -1.87 -35.23 8.49
N LYS A 9 -2.91 -34.61 7.93
CA LYS A 9 -3.39 -34.91 6.58
C LYS A 9 -3.09 -33.74 5.66
N PRO A 10 -2.29 -33.91 4.61
CA PRO A 10 -2.04 -32.85 3.66
C PRO A 10 -3.33 -32.31 3.05
N ALA A 11 -3.46 -30.99 2.93
CA ALA A 11 -4.55 -30.39 2.20
C ALA A 11 -4.38 -30.65 0.68
N PRO A 12 -5.49 -30.83 -0.06
CA PRO A 12 -5.43 -30.90 -1.52
C PRO A 12 -4.75 -29.65 -2.08
N VAL A 13 -3.80 -29.83 -2.98
CA VAL A 13 -3.10 -28.69 -3.63
C VAL A 13 -3.97 -28.21 -4.80
N PRO A 14 -4.55 -26.99 -4.75
CA PRO A 14 -5.32 -26.42 -5.85
C PRO A 14 -4.47 -26.27 -7.12
N GLN A 15 -5.11 -26.37 -8.29
CA GLN A 15 -4.40 -26.26 -9.59
C GLN A 15 -4.90 -25.07 -10.42
N ASP A 16 -5.99 -24.47 -10.03
CA ASP A 16 -6.70 -23.38 -10.71
C ASP A 16 -6.21 -21.98 -10.33
N ASN A 17 -5.51 -21.85 -9.18
CA ASN A 17 -4.88 -20.61 -8.75
C ASN A 17 -3.41 -20.87 -8.39
N ILE A 18 -2.51 -20.10 -9.01
CA ILE A 18 -1.04 -20.24 -8.84
C ILE A 18 -0.61 -19.95 -7.40
N ILE A 19 -1.29 -19.01 -6.70
CA ILE A 19 -0.99 -18.64 -5.33
C ILE A 19 -1.33 -19.78 -4.39
N ASP A 20 -2.56 -20.28 -4.48
CA ASP A 20 -3.04 -21.35 -3.61
C ASP A 20 -2.26 -22.64 -3.82
N ARG A 21 -1.89 -22.93 -5.07
CA ARG A 21 -1.00 -24.06 -5.41
C ARG A 21 0.33 -23.97 -4.66
N ASP A 22 1.03 -22.83 -4.76
CA ASP A 22 2.38 -22.70 -4.23
C ASP A 22 2.39 -22.48 -2.71
N VAL A 23 1.35 -21.87 -2.15
CA VAL A 23 1.17 -21.71 -0.70
C VAL A 23 0.81 -23.05 -0.07
N VAL A 24 -0.22 -23.76 -0.58
CA VAL A 24 -0.66 -25.02 0.00
C VAL A 24 0.41 -26.10 -0.11
N ALA A 25 1.17 -26.15 -1.24
CA ALA A 25 2.31 -27.05 -1.38
C ALA A 25 3.33 -26.85 -0.25
N LYS A 26 3.71 -25.59 0.02
CA LYS A 26 4.62 -25.26 1.12
C LYS A 26 4.03 -25.58 2.51
N LEU A 27 2.77 -25.26 2.74
CA LEU A 27 2.10 -25.56 4.02
C LEU A 27 2.08 -27.06 4.30
N ASN A 28 1.86 -27.87 3.27
CA ASN A 28 1.94 -29.34 3.37
C ASN A 28 3.34 -29.82 3.78
N ASP A 29 4.41 -29.24 3.18
CA ASP A 29 5.80 -29.55 3.55
C ASP A 29 6.10 -29.18 5.02
N LEU A 30 5.50 -28.08 5.51
CA LEU A 30 5.64 -27.62 6.88
C LEU A 30 4.65 -28.32 7.86
N ARG A 31 3.69 -29.11 7.34
CA ARG A 31 2.60 -29.76 8.11
C ARG A 31 1.70 -28.75 8.81
N ILE A 32 1.39 -27.69 8.12
CA ILE A 32 0.48 -26.64 8.55
C ILE A 32 -0.84 -26.78 7.78
N THR A 33 -1.95 -26.88 8.48
CA THR A 33 -3.28 -26.86 7.89
C THR A 33 -3.71 -25.41 7.70
N PRO A 34 -4.08 -24.97 6.49
CA PRO A 34 -4.60 -23.62 6.30
C PRO A 34 -5.92 -23.41 7.04
N SER A 35 -6.20 -22.17 7.41
CA SER A 35 -7.52 -21.76 7.91
C SER A 35 -8.56 -21.79 6.79
N GLU A 36 -9.82 -21.94 7.16
CA GLU A 36 -10.96 -21.86 6.25
C GLU A 36 -11.07 -20.47 5.61
N VAL A 37 -11.78 -20.41 4.50
CA VAL A 37 -12.15 -19.14 3.86
C VAL A 37 -13.09 -18.37 4.79
N THR A 38 -12.88 -17.05 4.89
CA THR A 38 -13.71 -16.19 5.75
C THR A 38 -15.12 -15.98 5.16
N ASP A 39 -16.06 -15.58 6.01
CA ASP A 39 -17.41 -15.21 5.59
C ASP A 39 -17.40 -13.96 4.69
N ASP A 40 -18.56 -13.67 4.12
CA ASP A 40 -18.72 -12.59 3.13
C ASP A 40 -18.61 -11.19 3.73
N GLU A 41 -19.01 -11.00 5.00
CA GLU A 41 -18.93 -9.70 5.67
C GLU A 41 -17.47 -9.30 5.90
N HIS A 42 -16.66 -10.19 6.46
CA HIS A 42 -15.24 -9.96 6.69
C HIS A 42 -14.47 -9.86 5.37
N PHE A 43 -14.78 -10.71 4.38
CA PHE A 43 -14.18 -10.63 3.05
C PHE A 43 -14.42 -9.27 2.41
N LEU A 44 -15.69 -8.82 2.36
CA LEU A 44 -16.04 -7.56 1.70
C LEU A 44 -15.36 -6.36 2.37
N ARG A 45 -15.33 -6.33 3.71
CA ARG A 45 -14.65 -5.25 4.43
C ARG A 45 -13.16 -5.21 4.14
N ARG A 46 -12.47 -6.36 4.23
CA ARG A 46 -11.03 -6.48 3.90
C ARG A 46 -10.77 -6.02 2.48
N LEU A 47 -11.51 -6.57 1.51
CA LEU A 47 -11.36 -6.24 0.09
C LEU A 47 -11.47 -4.75 -0.17
N MET A 48 -12.52 -4.10 0.35
CA MET A 48 -12.75 -2.68 0.07
C MET A 48 -11.73 -1.79 0.75
N VAL A 49 -11.30 -2.08 1.98
CA VAL A 49 -10.27 -1.30 2.64
C VAL A 49 -8.90 -1.47 1.93
N ASP A 50 -8.56 -2.67 1.49
CA ASP A 50 -7.30 -2.93 0.78
C ASP A 50 -7.28 -2.29 -0.62
N LEU A 51 -8.36 -2.43 -1.39
CA LEU A 51 -8.42 -1.95 -2.77
C LEU A 51 -8.71 -0.46 -2.89
N ILE A 52 -9.53 0.12 -2.01
CA ILE A 52 -10.02 1.49 -2.14
C ILE A 52 -9.90 2.36 -0.88
N GLY A 53 -9.36 1.82 0.21
CA GLY A 53 -9.15 2.56 1.46
C GLY A 53 -10.43 2.95 2.20
N ILE A 54 -11.59 2.39 1.88
CA ILE A 54 -12.89 2.74 2.44
C ILE A 54 -13.65 1.46 2.77
N GLN A 55 -14.25 1.36 3.96
CA GLN A 55 -15.10 0.22 4.29
C GLN A 55 -16.45 0.25 3.55
N PRO A 56 -17.14 -0.90 3.36
CA PRO A 56 -18.44 -0.93 2.69
C PRO A 56 -19.53 -0.24 3.54
N THR A 57 -20.57 0.26 2.86
CA THR A 57 -21.77 0.75 3.55
C THR A 57 -22.67 -0.42 4.01
N PRO A 58 -23.57 -0.23 4.97
CA PRO A 58 -24.54 -1.25 5.38
C PRO A 58 -25.32 -1.85 4.21
N GLU A 59 -25.74 -1.02 3.27
CA GLU A 59 -26.49 -1.45 2.09
C GLU A 59 -25.65 -2.38 1.20
N GLN A 60 -24.35 -2.07 1.01
CA GLN A 60 -23.42 -2.90 0.23
C GLN A 60 -23.19 -4.25 0.93
N VAL A 61 -22.98 -4.24 2.25
CA VAL A 61 -22.81 -5.49 3.04
C VAL A 61 -24.05 -6.38 2.91
N LEU A 62 -25.22 -5.82 3.19
CA LEU A 62 -26.46 -6.59 3.17
C LEU A 62 -26.79 -7.14 1.78
N ALA A 63 -26.55 -6.35 0.73
CA ALA A 63 -26.75 -6.77 -0.67
C ALA A 63 -25.77 -7.91 -1.05
N PHE A 64 -24.50 -7.79 -0.67
CA PHE A 64 -23.48 -8.79 -0.98
C PHE A 64 -23.71 -10.12 -0.25
N VAL A 65 -24.09 -10.07 1.03
CA VAL A 65 -24.42 -11.27 1.80
C VAL A 65 -25.68 -11.96 1.26
N ALA A 66 -26.67 -11.20 0.83
CA ALA A 66 -27.90 -11.74 0.27
C ALA A 66 -27.73 -12.33 -1.15
N ASP A 67 -26.70 -11.95 -1.87
CA ASP A 67 -26.42 -12.44 -3.22
C ASP A 67 -25.99 -13.92 -3.15
N GLN A 68 -26.70 -14.78 -3.93
CA GLN A 68 -26.43 -16.21 -4.02
C GLN A 68 -25.61 -16.59 -5.26
N ASP A 69 -25.14 -15.61 -6.03
CA ASP A 69 -24.31 -15.86 -7.21
C ASP A 69 -22.94 -16.43 -6.77
N PRO A 70 -22.54 -17.63 -7.23
CA PRO A 70 -21.23 -18.19 -6.89
C PRO A 70 -20.05 -17.31 -7.36
N ALA A 71 -20.26 -16.47 -8.37
CA ALA A 71 -19.28 -15.53 -8.88
C ALA A 71 -19.31 -14.14 -8.20
N LYS A 72 -20.09 -13.97 -7.12
CA LYS A 72 -20.25 -12.65 -6.47
C LYS A 72 -18.94 -12.03 -5.98
N ARG A 73 -17.98 -12.85 -5.49
CA ARG A 73 -16.67 -12.37 -5.04
C ARG A 73 -15.84 -11.85 -6.21
N GLU A 74 -15.83 -12.53 -7.34
CA GLU A 74 -15.15 -12.04 -8.54
C GLU A 74 -15.76 -10.73 -9.04
N LYS A 75 -17.10 -10.66 -9.14
CA LYS A 75 -17.80 -9.46 -9.59
C LYS A 75 -17.55 -8.24 -8.70
N ILE A 76 -17.56 -8.42 -7.37
CA ILE A 76 -17.30 -7.30 -6.45
C ILE A 76 -15.84 -6.84 -6.51
N ILE A 77 -14.88 -7.73 -6.75
CA ILE A 77 -13.48 -7.39 -6.99
C ILE A 77 -13.36 -6.50 -8.22
N GLU A 78 -13.91 -6.93 -9.36
CA GLU A 78 -13.86 -6.19 -10.62
C GLU A 78 -14.51 -4.81 -10.48
N THR A 79 -15.74 -4.75 -9.99
CA THR A 79 -16.46 -3.48 -9.81
C THR A 79 -15.79 -2.54 -8.81
N THR A 80 -15.12 -3.07 -7.78
CA THR A 80 -14.37 -2.25 -6.83
C THR A 80 -13.12 -1.63 -7.46
N MET A 81 -12.43 -2.37 -8.33
CA MET A 81 -11.26 -1.85 -9.05
C MET A 81 -11.61 -0.78 -10.11
N GLU A 82 -12.87 -0.70 -10.56
CA GLU A 82 -13.33 0.33 -11.50
C GLU A 82 -13.70 1.65 -10.82
N ARG A 83 -13.81 1.68 -9.49
CA ARG A 83 -14.22 2.88 -8.75
C ARG A 83 -13.14 3.96 -8.76
N SER A 84 -13.59 5.22 -8.67
CA SER A 84 -12.69 6.38 -8.55
C SER A 84 -11.81 6.33 -7.31
N GLU A 85 -12.31 5.75 -6.22
CA GLU A 85 -11.60 5.58 -4.96
C GLU A 85 -10.39 4.63 -5.09
N PHE A 86 -10.45 3.64 -6.01
CA PHE A 86 -9.29 2.82 -6.36
C PHE A 86 -8.16 3.69 -6.91
N VAL A 87 -8.51 4.61 -7.81
CA VAL A 87 -7.54 5.53 -8.40
C VAL A 87 -6.94 6.44 -7.33
N ASP A 88 -7.77 7.00 -6.44
CA ASP A 88 -7.28 7.87 -5.35
C ASP A 88 -6.37 7.12 -4.37
N TRP A 89 -6.77 5.91 -3.97
CA TRP A 89 -6.04 5.08 -3.02
C TRP A 89 -4.65 4.63 -3.55
N TRP A 90 -4.61 4.12 -4.75
CA TRP A 90 -3.34 3.69 -5.35
C TRP A 90 -2.46 4.87 -5.76
N SER A 91 -3.06 6.01 -6.09
CA SER A 91 -2.29 7.24 -6.32
C SER A 91 -1.67 7.79 -5.02
N LEU A 92 -2.32 7.61 -3.88
CA LEU A 92 -1.75 7.92 -2.58
C LEU A 92 -0.51 7.06 -2.32
N LYS A 93 -0.62 5.72 -2.46
CA LYS A 93 0.49 4.77 -2.24
C LYS A 93 1.68 5.04 -3.17
N TRP A 94 1.43 5.26 -4.48
CA TRP A 94 2.50 5.66 -5.41
C TRP A 94 3.07 7.05 -5.11
N GLY A 95 2.26 7.97 -4.62
CA GLY A 95 2.70 9.29 -4.15
C GLY A 95 3.63 9.20 -2.93
N ASP A 96 3.37 8.26 -2.01
CA ASP A 96 4.26 7.96 -0.88
C ASP A 96 5.61 7.44 -1.39
N LEU A 97 5.57 6.42 -2.23
CA LEU A 97 6.74 5.74 -2.78
C LEU A 97 7.63 6.67 -3.62
N LEU A 98 7.01 7.55 -4.42
CA LEU A 98 7.70 8.54 -5.23
C LEU A 98 8.00 9.84 -4.48
N GLN A 99 7.68 9.92 -3.19
CA GLN A 99 7.96 11.04 -2.28
C GLN A 99 7.37 12.38 -2.75
N ASN A 100 6.14 12.36 -3.29
CA ASN A 100 5.46 13.58 -3.71
C ASN A 100 5.15 14.49 -2.51
N SER A 101 5.92 15.56 -2.32
CA SER A 101 5.85 16.39 -1.12
C SER A 101 6.13 17.87 -1.41
N ARG A 102 5.38 18.76 -0.73
CA ARG A 102 5.62 20.22 -0.70
C ARG A 102 6.96 20.58 -0.08
N ASN A 103 7.59 19.72 0.69
CA ASN A 103 8.91 19.97 1.24
C ASN A 103 9.98 20.11 0.15
N THR A 104 9.77 19.46 -0.98
CA THR A 104 10.77 19.37 -2.07
C THR A 104 10.28 19.92 -3.41
N SER A 105 8.97 20.04 -3.59
CA SER A 105 8.35 20.56 -4.81
C SER A 105 7.44 21.76 -4.51
N SER A 106 7.04 22.50 -5.55
CA SER A 106 6.06 23.57 -5.42
C SER A 106 4.64 23.01 -5.19
N ASP A 107 3.73 23.81 -4.65
CA ASP A 107 2.32 23.41 -4.51
C ASP A 107 1.73 22.95 -5.85
N ARG A 108 1.96 23.72 -6.92
CA ARG A 108 1.51 23.34 -8.27
C ARG A 108 2.14 22.04 -8.74
N GLY A 109 3.44 21.85 -8.49
CA GLY A 109 4.16 20.64 -8.87
C GLY A 109 3.64 19.40 -8.14
N VAL A 110 3.32 19.53 -6.86
CA VAL A 110 2.74 18.41 -6.05
C VAL A 110 1.38 17.99 -6.60
N TYR A 111 0.49 18.94 -6.91
CA TYR A 111 -0.80 18.62 -7.51
C TYR A 111 -0.65 18.06 -8.93
N ALA A 112 0.21 18.67 -9.76
CA ALA A 112 0.46 18.19 -11.13
C ALA A 112 0.99 16.75 -11.13
N PHE A 113 1.94 16.42 -10.23
CA PHE A 113 2.50 15.07 -10.15
C PHE A 113 1.46 14.06 -9.64
N ARG A 114 0.65 14.43 -8.64
CA ARG A 114 -0.47 13.59 -8.22
C ARG A 114 -1.45 13.31 -9.36
N GLU A 115 -1.84 14.33 -10.12
CA GLU A 115 -2.78 14.14 -11.23
C GLU A 115 -2.18 13.30 -12.37
N TRP A 116 -0.88 13.40 -12.61
CA TRP A 116 -0.18 12.51 -13.53
C TRP A 116 -0.23 11.05 -13.04
N ILE A 117 0.07 10.80 -11.76
CA ILE A 117 -0.03 9.45 -11.15
C ILE A 117 -1.48 8.95 -11.26
N ARG A 118 -2.48 9.78 -10.92
CA ARG A 118 -3.90 9.42 -11.03
C ARG A 118 -4.29 9.03 -12.46
N ALA A 119 -3.87 9.81 -13.44
CA ALA A 119 -4.13 9.53 -14.85
C ALA A 119 -3.47 8.21 -15.29
N ALA A 120 -2.27 7.90 -14.82
CA ALA A 120 -1.59 6.64 -15.10
C ALA A 120 -2.35 5.44 -14.48
N ILE A 121 -2.75 5.52 -13.21
CA ILE A 121 -3.53 4.48 -12.53
C ILE A 121 -4.93 4.32 -13.16
N ALA A 122 -5.61 5.43 -13.49
CA ALA A 122 -6.96 5.39 -14.07
C ALA A 122 -6.98 4.66 -15.42
N ARG A 123 -5.98 4.89 -16.28
CA ARG A 123 -5.85 4.22 -17.59
C ARG A 123 -5.17 2.84 -17.51
N ASN A 124 -4.92 2.34 -16.31
CA ASN A 124 -4.18 1.10 -16.05
C ASN A 124 -2.86 1.02 -16.82
N MET A 125 -2.06 2.08 -16.73
CA MET A 125 -0.76 2.17 -17.40
C MET A 125 0.15 1.01 -16.93
N PRO A 126 0.73 0.22 -17.83
CA PRO A 126 1.69 -0.82 -17.46
C PRO A 126 2.83 -0.26 -16.61
N LEU A 127 3.22 -0.97 -15.54
CA LEU A 127 4.22 -0.43 -14.60
C LEU A 127 5.61 -0.28 -15.22
N ASP A 128 5.94 -1.00 -16.28
CA ASP A 128 7.16 -0.82 -17.06
C ASP A 128 7.15 0.50 -17.84
N GLU A 129 6.02 0.88 -18.44
CA GLU A 129 5.83 2.18 -19.09
C GLU A 129 5.87 3.31 -18.04
N PHE A 130 5.18 3.13 -16.91
CA PHE A 130 5.23 4.08 -15.79
C PHE A 130 6.66 4.34 -15.31
N ALA A 131 7.45 3.30 -15.10
CA ALA A 131 8.84 3.43 -14.69
C ALA A 131 9.70 4.13 -15.75
N ARG A 132 9.51 3.80 -17.03
CA ARG A 132 10.22 4.47 -18.13
C ARG A 132 9.90 5.96 -18.21
N GLU A 133 8.62 6.33 -18.10
CA GLU A 133 8.21 7.75 -18.11
C GLU A 133 8.84 8.51 -16.94
N VAL A 134 8.79 7.96 -15.74
CA VAL A 134 9.38 8.60 -14.54
C VAL A 134 10.90 8.76 -14.66
N ILE A 135 11.61 7.69 -15.06
CA ILE A 135 13.08 7.67 -15.11
C ILE A 135 13.62 8.58 -16.23
N THR A 136 12.92 8.69 -17.36
CA THR A 136 13.40 9.50 -18.50
C THR A 136 12.85 10.92 -18.51
N ALA A 137 11.97 11.28 -17.57
CA ALA A 137 11.35 12.59 -17.50
C ALA A 137 12.37 13.73 -17.42
N ARG A 138 12.04 14.88 -18.05
CA ARG A 138 12.86 16.09 -18.09
C ARG A 138 12.01 17.34 -18.28
N GLY A 139 12.56 18.51 -18.04
CA GLY A 139 11.88 19.80 -18.17
C GLY A 139 11.21 20.22 -16.84
N SER A 140 10.22 21.10 -16.94
CA SER A 140 9.50 21.65 -15.78
C SER A 140 8.78 20.56 -15.00
N SER A 141 8.93 20.56 -13.68
CA SER A 141 8.19 19.66 -12.77
C SER A 141 6.68 19.98 -12.67
N ILE A 142 6.26 21.06 -13.31
CA ILE A 142 4.84 21.44 -13.42
C ILE A 142 4.28 21.06 -14.79
N ASP A 143 5.00 21.40 -15.88
CA ASP A 143 4.53 21.18 -17.24
C ASP A 143 4.76 19.74 -17.73
N ASN A 144 5.79 19.07 -17.21
CA ASN A 144 6.03 17.64 -17.34
C ASN A 144 6.07 17.00 -15.94
N PRO A 145 4.92 16.67 -15.34
CA PRO A 145 4.83 16.30 -13.93
C PRO A 145 5.64 15.07 -13.53
N ALA A 146 5.85 14.08 -14.42
CA ALA A 146 6.69 12.92 -14.16
C ALA A 146 8.12 13.31 -13.76
N SER A 147 8.62 14.48 -14.22
CA SER A 147 9.93 14.98 -13.85
C SER A 147 10.05 15.42 -12.38
N ALA A 148 8.93 15.59 -11.67
CA ALA A 148 8.92 15.85 -10.24
C ALA A 148 9.59 14.74 -9.42
N PHE A 149 9.67 13.52 -9.94
CA PHE A 149 10.48 12.44 -9.37
C PHE A 149 11.92 12.87 -9.07
N TYR A 150 12.52 13.66 -9.96
CA TYR A 150 13.87 14.20 -9.75
C TYR A 150 13.90 15.42 -8.82
N ALA A 151 12.79 16.16 -8.71
CA ALA A 151 12.76 17.37 -7.89
C ALA A 151 13.04 17.10 -6.39
N VAL A 152 12.80 15.87 -5.92
CA VAL A 152 13.09 15.42 -4.56
C VAL A 152 14.56 15.13 -4.35
N SER A 153 15.28 14.69 -5.39
CA SER A 153 16.70 14.31 -5.29
C SER A 153 17.57 15.56 -5.14
N LYS A 154 18.59 15.46 -4.28
CA LYS A 154 19.58 16.53 -4.11
C LYS A 154 20.68 16.43 -5.17
N ASP A 155 21.02 15.19 -5.52
CA ASP A 155 22.12 14.85 -6.42
C ASP A 155 21.84 13.48 -7.10
N PRO A 156 22.72 13.01 -7.99
CA PRO A 156 22.60 11.70 -8.60
C PRO A 156 22.64 10.52 -7.60
N ASP A 157 23.32 10.67 -6.45
CA ASP A 157 23.37 9.61 -5.43
C ASP A 157 21.98 9.35 -4.82
N ASP A 158 21.24 10.42 -4.49
CA ASP A 158 19.84 10.29 -4.01
C ASP A 158 18.96 9.67 -5.11
N THR A 159 19.19 10.05 -6.38
CA THR A 159 18.43 9.47 -7.51
C THR A 159 18.66 7.98 -7.63
N ILE A 160 19.91 7.51 -7.54
CA ILE A 160 20.25 6.07 -7.62
C ILE A 160 19.57 5.31 -6.49
N GLN A 161 19.69 5.80 -5.26
CA GLN A 161 19.08 5.14 -4.12
C GLN A 161 17.58 4.96 -4.33
N ARG A 162 16.89 6.01 -4.77
CA ARG A 162 15.44 5.96 -5.03
C ARG A 162 15.08 5.01 -6.17
N VAL A 163 15.77 5.10 -7.29
CA VAL A 163 15.51 4.22 -8.45
C VAL A 163 15.73 2.75 -8.08
N THR A 164 16.84 2.44 -7.40
CA THR A 164 17.13 1.04 -7.02
C THR A 164 16.21 0.53 -5.92
N GLN A 165 15.84 1.35 -4.95
CA GLN A 165 14.95 0.95 -3.87
C GLN A 165 13.49 0.83 -4.34
N VAL A 166 12.99 1.79 -5.13
CA VAL A 166 11.60 1.77 -5.62
C VAL A 166 11.37 0.67 -6.64
N PHE A 167 12.26 0.57 -7.64
CA PHE A 167 12.02 -0.29 -8.81
C PHE A 167 12.80 -1.61 -8.80
N CYS A 168 13.90 -1.71 -8.05
CA CYS A 168 14.68 -2.94 -7.96
C CYS A 168 14.59 -3.64 -6.59
N GLY A 169 14.05 -2.96 -5.57
CA GLY A 169 14.04 -3.48 -4.20
C GLY A 169 15.45 -3.66 -3.61
N VAL A 170 16.42 -2.88 -4.06
CA VAL A 170 17.84 -2.99 -3.67
C VAL A 170 18.34 -1.70 -3.05
N ARG A 171 19.00 -1.79 -1.90
CA ARG A 171 19.59 -0.66 -1.19
C ARG A 171 21.08 -0.53 -1.54
N MET A 172 21.42 0.36 -2.48
CA MET A 172 22.78 0.50 -3.01
C MET A 172 23.69 1.46 -2.25
N LEU A 173 23.17 2.26 -1.30
CA LEU A 173 23.91 3.36 -0.68
C LEU A 173 25.21 2.92 0.00
N CYS A 174 25.25 1.74 0.62
CA CYS A 174 26.46 1.22 1.28
C CYS A 174 27.62 1.03 0.29
N ALA A 175 27.32 0.65 -0.97
CA ALA A 175 28.32 0.43 -2.01
C ALA A 175 29.00 1.73 -2.49
N ARG A 176 28.50 2.89 -2.13
CA ARG A 176 29.11 4.20 -2.41
C ARG A 176 30.50 4.35 -1.80
N CYS A 177 30.67 3.91 -0.54
CA CYS A 177 31.88 4.17 0.24
C CYS A 177 32.78 2.94 0.40
N HIS A 178 32.22 1.73 0.41
CA HIS A 178 32.93 0.46 0.57
C HIS A 178 32.13 -0.66 -0.12
N PRO A 179 32.73 -1.84 -0.37
CA PRO A 179 31.95 -2.99 -0.84
C PRO A 179 30.75 -3.25 0.09
N HIS A 180 29.60 -3.55 -0.49
CA HIS A 180 28.38 -3.77 0.29
C HIS A 180 28.58 -4.92 1.30
N PRO A 181 28.19 -4.72 2.59
CA PRO A 181 28.54 -5.70 3.65
C PRO A 181 27.83 -7.05 3.52
N PHE A 182 26.68 -7.09 2.86
CA PHE A 182 25.82 -8.28 2.75
C PHE A 182 25.54 -8.70 1.30
N GLU A 183 26.09 -8.00 0.32
CA GLU A 183 25.90 -8.22 -1.10
C GLU A 183 27.22 -8.12 -1.86
N HIS A 184 27.23 -8.60 -3.09
CA HIS A 184 28.42 -8.57 -3.95
C HIS A 184 28.69 -7.22 -4.62
N TRP A 185 27.89 -6.18 -4.32
CA TRP A 185 28.03 -4.86 -4.93
C TRP A 185 29.33 -4.18 -4.51
N THR A 186 30.11 -3.76 -5.49
CA THR A 186 31.34 -3.00 -5.30
C THR A 186 31.13 -1.51 -5.51
N GLN A 187 32.11 -0.71 -5.13
CA GLN A 187 32.11 0.71 -5.50
C GLN A 187 32.10 0.91 -7.02
N GLY A 188 32.72 0.00 -7.79
CA GLY A 188 32.69 0.04 -9.26
C GLY A 188 31.27 -0.11 -9.80
N ASP A 189 30.47 -1.00 -9.23
CA ASP A 189 29.06 -1.19 -9.60
C ASP A 189 28.25 0.06 -9.26
N TYR A 190 28.47 0.66 -8.07
CA TYR A 190 27.79 1.88 -7.67
C TYR A 190 28.10 3.05 -8.61
N TYR A 191 29.40 3.32 -8.92
CA TYR A 191 29.77 4.42 -9.80
C TYR A 191 29.46 4.14 -11.28
N GLY A 192 29.40 2.86 -11.69
CA GLY A 192 28.85 2.46 -12.97
C GLY A 192 27.36 2.80 -13.09
N LEU A 193 26.58 2.51 -12.06
CA LEU A 193 25.18 2.88 -11.98
C LEU A 193 25.00 4.42 -11.93
N HIS A 194 25.85 5.13 -11.15
CA HIS A 194 25.87 6.59 -11.09
C HIS A 194 26.10 7.23 -12.47
N SER A 195 26.84 6.59 -13.36
CA SER A 195 27.09 7.08 -14.71
C SER A 195 25.85 7.11 -15.61
N PHE A 196 24.76 6.43 -15.28
CA PHE A 196 23.48 6.59 -15.96
C PHE A 196 22.78 7.91 -15.59
N PHE A 197 22.94 8.38 -14.36
CA PHE A 197 22.16 9.49 -13.80
C PHE A 197 22.93 10.79 -13.65
N ASN A 198 24.26 10.78 -13.75
CA ASN A 198 25.07 12.00 -13.61
C ASN A 198 24.96 13.01 -14.77
N GLN A 199 24.17 12.69 -15.80
CA GLN A 199 23.75 13.65 -16.82
C GLN A 199 22.68 14.61 -16.33
N VAL A 200 21.99 14.28 -15.22
CA VAL A 200 20.87 15.06 -14.69
C VAL A 200 21.37 16.21 -13.82
N SER A 201 20.82 17.38 -14.03
CA SER A 201 20.94 18.51 -13.12
C SER A 201 19.59 19.14 -12.84
N ILE A 202 19.35 19.50 -11.58
CA ILE A 202 18.09 20.03 -11.10
C ILE A 202 18.32 21.54 -10.83
N LYS A 203 17.52 22.38 -11.45
CA LYS A 203 17.61 23.84 -11.34
C LYS A 203 16.26 24.44 -10.98
N PRO A 204 16.22 25.66 -10.40
CA PRO A 204 14.98 26.43 -10.35
C PRO A 204 14.40 26.58 -11.77
N ASP A 205 13.08 26.49 -11.88
CA ASP A 205 12.42 26.62 -13.19
C ASP A 205 12.35 28.09 -13.60
N PRO A 206 13.01 28.51 -14.70
CA PRO A 206 13.05 29.89 -15.12
C PRO A 206 11.72 30.41 -15.66
N HIS A 207 10.78 29.52 -16.04
CA HIS A 207 9.46 29.88 -16.54
C HIS A 207 8.41 29.99 -15.43
N GLN A 208 8.73 29.56 -14.21
CA GLN A 208 7.84 29.59 -13.05
C GLN A 208 8.28 30.66 -12.04
N VAL A 209 8.37 31.90 -12.51
CA VAL A 209 8.85 33.05 -11.70
C VAL A 209 7.94 33.25 -10.48
N GLY A 210 8.54 33.34 -9.30
CA GLY A 210 7.81 33.53 -8.03
C GLY A 210 7.17 32.26 -7.44
N VAL A 211 7.29 31.13 -8.13
CA VAL A 211 6.79 29.83 -7.60
C VAL A 211 7.92 29.15 -6.82
N VAL A 212 7.78 29.13 -5.50
CA VAL A 212 8.76 28.50 -4.59
C VAL A 212 8.86 27.00 -4.90
N ASN A 213 10.10 26.48 -4.94
CA ASN A 213 10.40 25.07 -5.22
C ASN A 213 9.96 24.56 -6.61
N ALA A 214 9.60 25.42 -7.56
CA ALA A 214 9.44 24.98 -8.93
C ALA A 214 10.81 24.59 -9.51
N LYS A 215 10.91 23.39 -10.08
CA LYS A 215 12.16 22.80 -10.58
C LYS A 215 12.05 22.51 -12.07
N THR A 216 13.20 22.63 -12.75
CA THR A 216 13.38 22.09 -14.10
C THR A 216 14.52 21.08 -14.12
N ILE A 217 14.30 19.97 -14.80
CA ILE A 217 15.24 18.86 -14.92
C ILE A 217 15.93 18.96 -16.25
N LEU A 218 17.24 19.21 -16.21
CA LEU A 218 18.08 19.35 -17.38
C LEU A 218 18.95 18.10 -17.56
N VAL A 219 19.20 17.73 -18.81
CA VAL A 219 20.04 16.57 -19.15
C VAL A 219 21.21 17.02 -20.01
N ASN A 220 22.41 16.92 -19.48
CA ASN A 220 23.64 17.20 -20.22
C ASN A 220 24.14 15.90 -20.90
N LEU A 221 23.81 15.72 -22.17
CA LEU A 221 24.21 14.54 -22.94
C LEU A 221 25.74 14.43 -23.14
N ALA A 222 26.49 15.51 -22.95
CA ALA A 222 27.94 15.51 -23.04
C ALA A 222 28.64 15.28 -21.68
N ALA A 223 27.88 15.07 -20.59
CA ALA A 223 28.49 14.85 -19.28
C ALA A 223 29.44 13.63 -19.30
N PRO A 224 30.65 13.73 -18.72
CA PRO A 224 31.58 12.60 -18.66
C PRO A 224 31.01 11.48 -17.80
N TYR A 225 31.58 10.27 -17.88
CA TYR A 225 31.27 9.19 -16.96
C TYR A 225 31.75 9.52 -15.55
N SER A 226 31.14 8.91 -14.57
CA SER A 226 31.47 9.12 -13.17
C SER A 226 32.87 8.60 -12.84
N THR A 227 33.55 9.28 -11.95
CA THR A 227 34.87 8.87 -11.45
C THR A 227 34.71 8.34 -10.03
N ASN A 228 35.21 7.16 -9.76
CA ASN A 228 35.28 6.62 -8.40
C ASN A 228 36.27 7.48 -7.59
N PRO A 229 35.84 8.17 -6.53
CA PRO A 229 36.69 9.13 -5.81
C PRO A 229 37.86 8.47 -5.07
N ARG A 230 37.77 7.17 -4.74
CA ARG A 230 38.81 6.43 -4.04
C ARG A 230 39.90 5.93 -4.99
N THR A 231 39.50 5.46 -6.16
CA THR A 231 40.44 4.83 -7.13
C THR A 231 40.84 5.77 -8.26
N THR A 232 40.18 6.93 -8.35
CA THR A 232 40.31 7.89 -9.47
C THR A 232 40.03 7.30 -10.86
N LYS A 233 39.47 6.08 -10.93
CA LYS A 233 39.11 5.43 -12.18
C LYS A 233 37.76 5.92 -12.68
N VAL A 234 37.69 6.23 -13.98
CA VAL A 234 36.43 6.48 -14.67
C VAL A 234 35.64 5.18 -14.75
N GLN A 235 34.35 5.25 -14.42
CA GLN A 235 33.43 4.12 -14.41
C GLN A 235 32.41 4.31 -15.55
N PRO A 236 32.48 3.54 -16.63
CA PRO A 236 31.43 3.57 -17.65
C PRO A 236 30.11 3.08 -17.05
N PRO A 237 28.95 3.41 -17.68
CA PRO A 237 27.66 2.91 -17.24
C PRO A 237 27.67 1.39 -17.12
N ARG A 238 27.19 0.87 -15.96
CA ARG A 238 27.10 -0.55 -15.66
C ARG A 238 25.75 -0.82 -15.01
N TYR A 239 25.05 -1.83 -15.52
CA TYR A 239 23.78 -2.26 -14.95
C TYR A 239 23.94 -2.92 -13.57
N LEU A 240 22.87 -2.90 -12.78
CA LEU A 240 22.81 -3.64 -11.54
C LEU A 240 22.90 -5.15 -11.83
N GLY A 241 23.89 -5.83 -11.25
CA GLY A 241 24.19 -7.23 -11.56
C GLY A 241 25.20 -7.45 -12.67
N GLY A 242 25.76 -6.38 -13.25
CA GLY A 242 26.82 -6.46 -14.27
C GLY A 242 26.33 -6.17 -15.70
N GLY A 243 27.27 -6.14 -16.62
CA GLY A 243 27.01 -5.76 -18.00
C GLY A 243 27.15 -4.25 -18.24
N GLU A 244 27.82 -3.92 -19.32
CA GLU A 244 28.06 -2.54 -19.75
C GLU A 244 27.34 -2.31 -21.08
N PRO A 245 26.45 -1.30 -21.17
CA PRO A 245 25.79 -0.99 -22.43
C PRO A 245 26.77 -0.38 -23.42
N LYS A 246 26.55 -0.64 -24.70
CA LYS A 246 27.20 0.10 -25.77
C LYS A 246 26.39 1.37 -26.03
N LEU A 247 26.94 2.53 -25.68
CA LEU A 247 26.27 3.80 -25.81
C LEU A 247 27.00 4.69 -26.79
N ASP A 248 26.23 5.31 -27.69
CA ASP A 248 26.73 6.34 -28.57
C ASP A 248 26.91 7.64 -27.82
N THR A 249 27.86 8.49 -28.31
CA THR A 249 28.06 9.82 -27.77
C THR A 249 26.80 10.67 -27.94
N GLY A 250 26.39 11.36 -26.88
CA GLY A 250 25.18 12.18 -26.91
C GLY A 250 23.86 11.43 -26.61
N THR A 251 23.93 10.19 -26.17
CA THR A 251 22.77 9.41 -25.73
C THR A 251 22.33 9.84 -24.32
N ASP A 252 21.00 9.96 -24.11
CA ASP A 252 20.42 10.01 -22.75
C ASP A 252 20.57 8.62 -22.10
N ARG A 253 21.54 8.49 -21.21
CA ARG A 253 21.90 7.21 -20.58
C ARG A 253 20.79 6.66 -19.72
N ARG A 254 19.89 7.51 -19.21
CA ARG A 254 18.72 7.10 -18.43
C ARG A 254 17.73 6.31 -19.27
N ALA A 255 17.57 6.64 -20.56
CA ALA A 255 16.70 5.89 -21.46
C ALA A 255 17.17 4.46 -21.63
N GLU A 256 18.50 4.25 -21.75
CA GLU A 256 19.07 2.90 -21.82
C GLU A 256 18.90 2.13 -20.48
N TYR A 257 19.13 2.81 -19.34
CA TYR A 257 18.87 2.22 -18.04
C TYR A 257 17.40 1.80 -17.88
N ALA A 258 16.46 2.70 -18.22
CA ALA A 258 15.03 2.43 -18.13
C ALA A 258 14.62 1.27 -19.05
N ARG A 259 15.17 1.19 -20.26
CA ARG A 259 14.94 0.08 -21.18
C ARG A 259 15.42 -1.24 -20.59
N TRP A 260 16.65 -1.31 -20.07
CA TRP A 260 17.20 -2.50 -19.40
C TRP A 260 16.36 -2.89 -18.19
N LEU A 261 16.00 -1.92 -17.33
CA LEU A 261 15.25 -2.16 -16.11
C LEU A 261 13.92 -2.85 -16.39
N THR A 262 13.25 -2.45 -17.45
CA THR A 262 11.89 -2.89 -17.79
C THR A 262 11.82 -4.02 -18.81
N THR A 263 12.94 -4.68 -19.09
CA THR A 263 12.90 -5.91 -19.91
C THR A 263 12.27 -7.06 -19.12
N PRO A 264 11.55 -7.98 -19.80
CA PRO A 264 10.97 -9.16 -19.15
C PRO A 264 11.98 -10.01 -18.39
N GLU A 265 13.24 -10.04 -18.89
CA GLU A 265 14.32 -10.83 -18.33
C GLU A 265 15.05 -10.13 -17.16
N ASN A 266 14.68 -8.89 -16.84
CA ASN A 266 15.31 -8.17 -15.74
C ASN A 266 15.03 -8.87 -14.39
N PRO A 267 16.07 -9.25 -13.62
CA PRO A 267 15.88 -10.07 -12.41
C PRO A 267 15.30 -9.30 -11.22
N HIS A 268 15.23 -7.99 -11.31
CA HIS A 268 14.88 -7.12 -10.18
C HIS A 268 13.49 -6.51 -10.31
N PHE A 269 13.17 -5.91 -11.45
CA PHE A 269 12.01 -5.04 -11.62
C PHE A 269 10.67 -5.73 -11.33
N ALA A 270 10.35 -6.77 -12.10
CA ALA A 270 9.10 -7.50 -11.92
C ALA A 270 9.02 -8.13 -10.52
N ARG A 271 10.11 -8.74 -10.06
CA ARG A 271 10.20 -9.40 -8.76
C ARG A 271 9.99 -8.44 -7.58
N SER A 272 10.59 -7.26 -7.64
CA SER A 272 10.44 -6.21 -6.62
C SER A 272 9.02 -5.68 -6.55
N LEU A 273 8.44 -5.34 -7.70
CA LEU A 273 7.06 -4.81 -7.75
C LEU A 273 6.02 -5.86 -7.35
N THR A 274 6.20 -7.12 -7.77
CA THR A 274 5.35 -8.24 -7.34
C THR A 274 5.38 -8.40 -5.82
N ASN A 275 6.57 -8.43 -5.20
CA ASN A 275 6.72 -8.53 -3.76
C ASN A 275 6.08 -7.34 -3.02
N ARG A 276 6.21 -6.14 -3.57
CA ARG A 276 5.62 -4.92 -3.02
C ARG A 276 4.10 -4.93 -3.10
N ILE A 277 3.53 -5.27 -4.27
CA ILE A 277 2.08 -5.37 -4.43
C ILE A 277 1.51 -6.45 -3.50
N TRP A 278 2.16 -7.60 -3.39
CA TRP A 278 1.81 -8.65 -2.43
C TRP A 278 1.71 -8.12 -1.00
N SER A 279 2.71 -7.35 -0.56
CA SER A 279 2.78 -6.86 0.82
C SER A 279 1.63 -5.92 1.21
N TYR A 280 1.01 -5.25 0.25
CA TYR A 280 -0.14 -4.39 0.53
C TYR A 280 -1.40 -5.17 0.92
N PHE A 281 -1.50 -6.45 0.50
CA PHE A 281 -2.64 -7.33 0.80
C PHE A 281 -2.39 -8.28 1.97
N PHE A 282 -1.13 -8.58 2.25
CA PHE A 282 -0.75 -9.52 3.31
C PHE A 282 -0.01 -8.88 4.48
N HIS A 283 0.13 -7.55 4.48
CA HIS A 283 0.87 -6.76 5.48
C HIS A 283 2.32 -7.21 5.66
N ARG A 284 2.80 -8.06 4.76
CA ARG A 284 4.13 -8.64 4.75
C ARG A 284 4.54 -9.04 3.33
N GLY A 285 5.79 -8.81 2.95
CA GLY A 285 6.34 -9.32 1.71
C GLY A 285 6.60 -10.83 1.72
N ILE A 286 6.68 -11.45 0.55
CA ILE A 286 7.27 -12.78 0.38
C ILE A 286 8.78 -12.71 0.67
N ILE A 287 9.38 -11.57 0.38
CA ILE A 287 10.66 -11.10 0.93
C ILE A 287 10.35 -9.93 1.84
N ASP A 288 10.82 -9.98 3.08
CA ASP A 288 10.56 -8.95 4.08
C ASP A 288 11.87 -8.58 4.80
N PRO A 289 12.28 -7.30 4.92
CA PRO A 289 11.61 -6.08 4.42
C PRO A 289 11.41 -6.04 2.90
N VAL A 290 10.30 -5.41 2.48
CA VAL A 290 9.80 -5.44 1.09
C VAL A 290 10.79 -4.91 0.05
N ASP A 291 11.61 -3.95 0.43
CA ASP A 291 12.61 -3.26 -0.40
C ASP A 291 14.05 -3.73 -0.11
N ASP A 292 14.21 -4.97 0.36
CA ASP A 292 15.51 -5.55 0.73
C ASP A 292 15.71 -6.93 0.05
N LEU A 293 15.64 -6.91 -1.29
CA LEU A 293 15.85 -8.09 -2.14
C LEU A 293 17.35 -8.37 -2.27
N ARG A 294 17.91 -9.11 -1.35
CA ARG A 294 19.32 -9.47 -1.32
C ARG A 294 19.51 -10.98 -1.15
N SER A 295 20.67 -11.49 -1.55
CA SER A 295 21.00 -12.92 -1.48
C SER A 295 20.92 -13.50 -0.06
N THR A 296 21.19 -12.67 0.97
CA THR A 296 21.12 -13.05 2.38
C THR A 296 19.73 -12.91 3.00
N ASN A 297 18.74 -12.44 2.22
CA ASN A 297 17.34 -12.34 2.61
C ASN A 297 16.45 -13.10 1.60
N PRO A 298 16.45 -14.44 1.62
CA PRO A 298 15.72 -15.24 0.65
C PRO A 298 14.20 -15.12 0.86
N PRO A 299 13.40 -15.32 -0.20
CA PRO A 299 11.94 -15.34 -0.09
C PRO A 299 11.48 -16.49 0.81
N ILE A 300 10.46 -16.22 1.64
CA ILE A 300 9.85 -17.28 2.46
C ILE A 300 9.22 -18.38 1.60
N ASN A 301 8.69 -18.03 0.43
CA ASN A 301 8.19 -18.96 -0.56
C ASN A 301 8.72 -18.55 -1.95
N GLY A 302 9.84 -19.15 -2.35
CA GLY A 302 10.49 -18.90 -3.65
C GLY A 302 9.59 -19.23 -4.84
N PRO A 303 9.03 -20.44 -4.92
CA PRO A 303 8.10 -20.83 -5.98
C PRO A 303 6.93 -19.85 -6.15
N LEU A 304 6.31 -19.40 -5.06
CA LEU A 304 5.23 -18.40 -5.09
C LEU A 304 5.68 -17.09 -5.73
N LEU A 305 6.82 -16.55 -5.29
CA LEU A 305 7.34 -15.30 -5.84
C LEU A 305 7.71 -15.43 -7.30
N ASP A 306 8.27 -16.58 -7.70
CA ASP A 306 8.64 -16.83 -9.09
C ASP A 306 7.41 -16.98 -9.99
N SER A 307 6.37 -17.70 -9.54
CA SER A 307 5.09 -17.84 -10.26
C SER A 307 4.38 -16.50 -10.44
N LEU A 308 4.29 -15.69 -9.38
CA LEU A 308 3.67 -14.35 -9.44
C LEU A 308 4.47 -13.38 -10.30
N THR A 309 5.82 -13.44 -10.24
CA THR A 309 6.69 -12.62 -11.08
C THR A 309 6.48 -12.95 -12.56
N LYS A 310 6.39 -14.24 -12.89
CA LYS A 310 6.12 -14.72 -14.24
C LYS A 310 4.74 -14.27 -14.73
N GLU A 311 3.71 -14.44 -13.90
CA GLU A 311 2.34 -13.98 -14.17
C GLU A 311 2.30 -12.47 -14.49
N PHE A 312 2.99 -11.67 -13.69
CA PHE A 312 3.06 -10.22 -13.89
C PHE A 312 3.75 -9.82 -15.20
N VAL A 313 4.83 -10.51 -15.58
CA VAL A 313 5.53 -10.28 -16.84
C VAL A 313 4.68 -10.72 -18.05
N GLU A 314 4.05 -11.91 -17.99
CA GLU A 314 3.20 -12.47 -19.06
C GLU A 314 1.97 -11.60 -19.33
N HIS A 315 1.48 -10.86 -18.30
CA HIS A 315 0.40 -9.90 -18.42
C HIS A 315 0.89 -8.45 -18.56
N HIS A 316 2.06 -8.25 -19.17
CA HIS A 316 2.59 -6.94 -19.57
C HIS A 316 2.68 -5.93 -18.41
N PHE A 317 3.08 -6.39 -17.22
CA PHE A 317 3.22 -5.56 -16.01
C PHE A 317 1.92 -4.84 -15.60
N ASP A 318 0.77 -5.48 -15.87
CA ASP A 318 -0.55 -5.00 -15.48
C ASP A 318 -0.75 -5.13 -13.97
N MET A 319 -0.80 -3.98 -13.29
CA MET A 319 -0.97 -3.92 -11.83
C MET A 319 -2.34 -4.44 -11.39
N ARG A 320 -3.42 -4.09 -12.11
CA ARG A 320 -4.78 -4.52 -11.74
C ARG A 320 -4.95 -6.03 -11.92
N HIS A 321 -4.37 -6.59 -12.98
CA HIS A 321 -4.37 -8.04 -13.18
C HIS A 321 -3.69 -8.76 -12.01
N LEU A 322 -2.47 -8.33 -11.63
CA LEU A 322 -1.75 -8.94 -10.51
C LEU A 322 -2.55 -8.84 -9.19
N MET A 323 -3.15 -7.68 -8.91
CA MET A 323 -4.01 -7.51 -7.74
C MET A 323 -5.25 -8.43 -7.79
N LYS A 324 -5.91 -8.56 -8.96
CA LYS A 324 -7.03 -9.47 -9.13
C LYS A 324 -6.61 -10.91 -8.82
N VAL A 325 -5.50 -11.39 -9.36
CA VAL A 325 -4.95 -12.74 -9.08
C VAL A 325 -4.75 -12.93 -7.57
N ILE A 326 -4.21 -11.92 -6.87
CA ILE A 326 -3.97 -11.99 -5.42
C ILE A 326 -5.29 -12.09 -4.65
N VAL A 327 -6.23 -11.18 -4.87
CA VAL A 327 -7.46 -11.11 -4.05
C VAL A 327 -8.48 -12.20 -4.39
N MET A 328 -8.34 -12.83 -5.56
CA MET A 328 -9.11 -14.02 -5.95
C MET A 328 -8.63 -15.30 -5.28
N SER A 329 -7.40 -15.35 -4.77
CA SER A 329 -6.86 -16.56 -4.13
C SER A 329 -7.58 -16.88 -2.81
N GLU A 330 -7.78 -18.16 -2.51
CA GLU A 330 -8.24 -18.61 -1.19
C GLU A 330 -7.27 -18.15 -0.10
N THR A 331 -5.97 -18.08 -0.40
CA THR A 331 -4.94 -17.60 0.51
C THR A 331 -5.22 -16.19 1.03
N TYR A 332 -5.66 -15.25 0.16
CA TYR A 332 -6.10 -13.92 0.58
C TYR A 332 -7.43 -13.97 1.33
N GLN A 333 -8.32 -14.85 0.91
CA GLN A 333 -9.68 -14.95 1.44
C GLN A 333 -9.78 -15.78 2.75
N ARG A 334 -8.68 -16.31 3.28
CA ARG A 334 -8.68 -17.04 4.52
C ARG A 334 -9.10 -16.20 5.71
N SER A 335 -9.71 -16.88 6.69
CA SER A 335 -10.04 -16.32 8.00
C SER A 335 -8.76 -16.05 8.82
N SER A 336 -8.82 -15.07 9.70
CA SER A 336 -7.81 -14.83 10.73
C SER A 336 -7.92 -15.79 11.93
N LEU A 337 -8.99 -16.59 12.00
CA LEU A 337 -9.14 -17.61 13.01
C LEU A 337 -8.14 -18.74 12.73
N THR A 338 -7.34 -19.05 13.74
CA THR A 338 -6.31 -20.08 13.66
C THR A 338 -6.81 -21.44 14.11
N ASN A 339 -6.09 -22.49 13.70
CA ASN A 339 -6.27 -23.86 14.18
C ASN A 339 -5.02 -24.32 14.95
N GLU A 340 -5.03 -25.56 15.47
CA GLU A 340 -3.93 -26.10 16.29
C GLU A 340 -2.58 -26.11 15.55
N THR A 341 -2.57 -26.19 14.22
CA THR A 341 -1.33 -26.31 13.43
C THR A 341 -0.78 -24.97 12.97
N ASN A 342 -1.61 -23.92 12.89
CA ASN A 342 -1.21 -22.62 12.35
C ASN A 342 -1.26 -21.47 13.37
N ALA A 343 -1.58 -21.74 14.64
CA ALA A 343 -1.69 -20.70 15.68
C ALA A 343 -0.41 -19.88 15.91
N HIS A 344 0.75 -20.39 15.48
CA HIS A 344 2.05 -19.73 15.59
C HIS A 344 2.68 -19.42 14.22
N ASP A 345 1.91 -19.58 13.14
CA ASP A 345 2.38 -19.25 11.80
C ASP A 345 2.12 -17.78 11.49
N ASP A 346 3.13 -16.96 11.57
CA ASP A 346 3.10 -15.53 11.22
C ASP A 346 3.78 -15.24 9.88
N MET A 347 4.16 -16.28 9.10
CA MET A 347 5.03 -16.13 7.94
C MET A 347 4.53 -16.79 6.66
N ASN A 348 3.84 -17.93 6.74
CA ASN A 348 3.59 -18.78 5.57
C ASN A 348 2.20 -18.60 4.95
N PHE A 349 1.46 -17.58 5.36
CA PHE A 349 0.14 -17.24 4.81
C PHE A 349 -0.90 -18.35 4.99
N SER A 350 -0.79 -19.13 6.07
CA SER A 350 -1.76 -20.21 6.40
C SER A 350 -3.09 -19.70 6.91
N HIS A 351 -3.16 -18.45 7.33
CA HIS A 351 -4.35 -17.72 7.74
C HIS A 351 -4.15 -16.22 7.45
N ALA A 352 -5.20 -15.42 7.50
CA ALA A 352 -5.06 -13.98 7.39
C ALA A 352 -4.38 -13.44 8.65
N ILE A 353 -3.27 -12.73 8.46
CA ILE A 353 -2.56 -12.06 9.56
C ILE A 353 -3.26 -10.71 9.80
N PRO A 354 -3.86 -10.48 10.97
CA PRO A 354 -4.50 -9.21 11.24
C PRO A 354 -3.50 -8.05 11.15
N GLY A 355 -3.76 -7.11 10.27
CA GLY A 355 -2.92 -5.92 10.06
C GLY A 355 -3.60 -4.64 10.52
N GLY A 356 -2.81 -3.62 10.88
CA GLY A 356 -3.32 -2.30 11.18
C GLY A 356 -3.91 -1.63 9.94
N VAL A 357 -5.05 -0.96 10.10
CA VAL A 357 -5.65 -0.15 9.03
C VAL A 357 -4.76 1.08 8.78
N PRO A 358 -4.37 1.40 7.53
CA PRO A 358 -3.60 2.61 7.23
C PRO A 358 -4.29 3.88 7.72
N ALA A 359 -3.51 4.87 8.16
CA ALA A 359 -4.00 6.10 8.81
C ALA A 359 -5.12 6.80 8.03
N GLU A 360 -4.97 6.89 6.71
CA GLU A 360 -5.95 7.54 5.83
C GLU A 360 -7.25 6.73 5.77
N ALA A 361 -7.16 5.41 5.59
CA ALA A 361 -8.32 4.53 5.59
C ALA A 361 -9.00 4.48 6.97
N MET A 362 -8.22 4.54 8.05
CA MET A 362 -8.75 4.60 9.41
C MET A 362 -9.56 5.89 9.64
N LEU A 363 -9.03 7.04 9.24
CA LEU A 363 -9.74 8.31 9.36
C LEU A 363 -11.02 8.33 8.53
N ASP A 364 -10.94 7.89 7.28
CA ASP A 364 -12.09 7.84 6.37
C ASP A 364 -13.14 6.82 6.87
N SER A 365 -12.73 5.70 7.50
CA SER A 365 -13.63 4.75 8.18
C SER A 365 -14.32 5.36 9.40
N VAL A 366 -13.60 6.14 10.23
CA VAL A 366 -14.21 6.88 11.35
C VAL A 366 -15.24 7.92 10.84
N VAL A 367 -14.89 8.64 9.77
CA VAL A 367 -15.81 9.61 9.13
C VAL A 367 -17.07 8.92 8.63
N GLN A 368 -16.91 7.78 7.95
CA GLN A 368 -18.03 7.00 7.41
C GLN A 368 -18.92 6.42 8.52
N ALA A 369 -18.33 5.81 9.54
CA ALA A 369 -19.06 5.22 10.66
C ALA A 369 -19.86 6.27 11.41
N THR A 370 -19.23 7.39 11.79
CA THR A 370 -19.86 8.45 12.57
C THR A 370 -20.77 9.37 11.77
N GLY A 371 -20.63 9.41 10.43
CA GLY A 371 -21.32 10.33 9.54
C GLY A 371 -20.86 11.78 9.67
N VAL A 372 -19.83 12.06 10.46
CA VAL A 372 -19.30 13.42 10.72
C VAL A 372 -18.05 13.64 9.88
N LYS A 373 -18.14 14.52 8.89
CA LYS A 373 -17.05 14.82 7.96
C LYS A 373 -15.85 15.43 8.68
N GLU A 374 -14.66 15.09 8.20
CA GLU A 374 -13.44 15.80 8.56
C GLU A 374 -13.38 17.15 7.84
N ASN A 375 -12.83 18.14 8.51
CA ASN A 375 -12.60 19.45 7.93
C ASN A 375 -11.10 19.69 7.82
N PHE A 376 -10.58 19.47 6.64
CA PHE A 376 -9.18 19.77 6.34
C PHE A 376 -9.09 21.23 5.84
N GLY A 377 -8.30 22.04 6.50
CA GLY A 377 -8.08 23.42 6.09
C GLY A 377 -7.52 23.53 4.66
N GLY A 378 -8.09 24.42 3.85
CA GLY A 378 -7.60 24.72 2.50
C GLY A 378 -8.07 23.80 1.38
N VAL A 379 -8.97 22.85 1.65
CA VAL A 379 -9.58 21.96 0.65
C VAL A 379 -11.10 21.96 0.75
N PRO A 380 -11.84 21.58 -0.31
CA PRO A 380 -13.30 21.52 -0.29
C PRO A 380 -13.84 20.58 0.80
N ALA A 381 -15.04 20.90 1.31
CA ALA A 381 -15.73 20.05 2.28
C ALA A 381 -16.04 18.67 1.67
N GLY A 382 -15.75 17.60 2.42
CA GLY A 382 -15.95 16.22 1.97
C GLY A 382 -14.75 15.60 1.27
N PHE A 383 -13.62 16.28 1.23
CA PHE A 383 -12.35 15.71 0.81
C PHE A 383 -11.96 14.57 1.74
N THR A 384 -11.53 13.44 1.19
CA THR A 384 -11.09 12.27 1.96
C THR A 384 -9.58 12.30 2.19
N ALA A 385 -9.11 11.55 3.19
CA ALA A 385 -7.68 11.50 3.49
C ALA A 385 -6.87 10.89 2.35
N ALA A 386 -7.43 9.96 1.58
CA ALA A 386 -6.79 9.35 0.41
C ALA A 386 -6.62 10.34 -0.77
N GLN A 387 -7.35 11.44 -0.79
CA GLN A 387 -7.32 12.43 -1.89
C GLN A 387 -6.18 13.45 -1.76
N PHE A 388 -5.47 13.47 -0.64
CA PHE A 388 -4.39 14.45 -0.47
C PHE A 388 -3.22 14.21 -1.42
N PRO A 389 -2.68 15.30 -2.01
CA PRO A 389 -1.58 15.20 -2.95
C PRO A 389 -0.24 14.89 -2.28
N ASP A 390 -0.09 15.19 -0.99
CA ASP A 390 1.18 15.03 -0.27
C ASP A 390 1.02 14.64 1.20
N GLY A 391 2.17 14.44 1.89
CA GLY A 391 2.27 14.13 3.30
C GLY A 391 1.95 15.28 4.27
N ASN A 392 1.95 16.55 3.81
CA ASN A 392 1.89 17.74 4.67
C ASN A 392 0.46 18.18 5.06
N VAL A 393 -0.42 17.21 5.32
CA VAL A 393 -1.75 17.52 5.86
C VAL A 393 -1.66 17.73 7.35
N GLN A 394 -2.16 18.88 7.81
CA GLN A 394 -2.26 19.19 9.24
C GLN A 394 -3.39 18.38 9.86
N SER A 395 -3.09 17.18 10.32
CA SER A 395 -4.02 16.30 11.02
C SER A 395 -3.29 15.54 12.11
N THR A 396 -3.67 15.82 13.36
CA THR A 396 -3.14 15.11 14.54
C THR A 396 -3.46 13.60 14.44
N PHE A 397 -4.66 13.27 13.95
CA PHE A 397 -5.07 11.87 13.76
C PHE A 397 -4.12 11.14 12.81
N LEU A 398 -3.92 11.66 11.60
CA LEU A 398 -3.06 11.04 10.60
C LEU A 398 -1.61 10.88 11.09
N GLY A 399 -1.10 11.86 11.83
CA GLY A 399 0.24 11.79 12.44
C GLY A 399 0.37 10.68 13.51
N ILE A 400 -0.64 10.53 14.38
CA ILE A 400 -0.67 9.49 15.41
C ILE A 400 -0.76 8.08 14.79
N PHE A 401 -1.49 7.95 13.67
CA PHE A 401 -1.72 6.67 13.00
C PHE A 401 -0.69 6.32 11.94
N GLY A 402 0.48 6.98 11.93
CA GLY A 402 1.63 6.53 11.15
C GLY A 402 1.57 6.90 9.66
N LYS A 403 0.89 8.01 9.30
CA LYS A 403 0.92 8.55 7.94
C LYS A 403 2.36 8.91 7.52
N PRO A 404 2.85 8.47 6.36
CA PRO A 404 4.19 8.79 5.88
C PRO A 404 4.41 10.29 5.68
N GLN A 405 5.60 10.76 6.03
CA GLN A 405 6.04 12.14 5.77
C GLN A 405 6.63 12.33 4.36
N ARG A 406 6.81 11.23 3.62
CA ARG A 406 7.41 11.18 2.27
C ARG A 406 8.85 11.72 2.23
N MET A 407 9.62 11.39 3.27
CA MET A 407 11.04 11.74 3.38
C MET A 407 11.95 10.66 2.80
N ASP A 408 11.54 9.39 2.90
CA ASP A 408 12.25 8.22 2.40
C ASP A 408 11.40 7.43 1.40
N ALA A 409 12.06 6.80 0.41
CA ALA A 409 11.41 5.90 -0.55
C ALA A 409 11.22 4.47 0.01
N CYS A 410 11.04 4.35 1.33
CA CYS A 410 10.94 3.09 2.05
C CYS A 410 9.49 2.83 2.47
N GLU A 411 9.01 1.60 2.30
CA GLU A 411 7.75 1.17 2.91
C GLU A 411 7.76 1.27 4.44
N CYS A 412 8.95 1.25 5.05
CA CYS A 412 9.13 1.40 6.50
C CYS A 412 8.73 2.78 7.04
N GLU A 413 8.49 3.78 6.18
CA GLU A 413 8.02 5.10 6.62
C GLU A 413 6.55 5.08 7.05
N ARG A 414 5.76 4.14 6.53
CA ARG A 414 4.39 3.90 6.98
C ARG A 414 4.39 2.94 8.17
N ASP A 415 4.06 3.44 9.34
CA ASP A 415 4.00 2.63 10.57
C ASP A 415 2.56 2.11 10.78
N LEU A 416 2.36 0.83 10.53
CA LEU A 416 1.09 0.13 10.78
C LEU A 416 1.05 -0.54 12.15
N SER A 417 2.11 -0.41 12.97
CA SER A 417 2.13 -0.98 14.31
C SER A 417 1.16 -0.25 15.24
N THR A 418 0.48 -1.01 16.07
CA THR A 418 -0.37 -0.44 17.10
C THR A 418 0.48 0.07 18.27
N ASN A 419 0.16 1.26 18.75
CA ASN A 419 0.87 1.87 19.86
C ASN A 419 -0.10 2.48 20.89
N MET A 420 0.43 2.77 22.08
CA MET A 420 -0.37 3.31 23.19
C MET A 420 -1.00 4.67 22.84
N LEU A 421 -0.35 5.49 22.03
CA LEU A 421 -0.87 6.81 21.67
C LEU A 421 -2.12 6.69 20.80
N GLN A 422 -2.16 5.72 19.89
CA GLN A 422 -3.35 5.40 19.08
C GLN A 422 -4.51 4.94 19.96
N ALA A 423 -4.27 4.01 20.90
CA ALA A 423 -5.28 3.56 21.83
C ALA A 423 -5.82 4.70 22.71
N LEU A 424 -4.94 5.55 23.26
CA LEU A 424 -5.35 6.71 24.03
C LEU A 424 -6.14 7.73 23.20
N HIS A 425 -5.80 7.89 21.92
CA HIS A 425 -6.54 8.78 21.02
C HIS A 425 -7.97 8.29 20.77
N PHE A 426 -8.19 6.99 20.62
CA PHE A 426 -9.53 6.42 20.50
C PHE A 426 -10.31 6.47 21.82
N ILE A 427 -9.68 6.14 22.95
CA ILE A 427 -10.35 6.10 24.27
C ILE A 427 -10.70 7.49 24.78
N ASN A 428 -9.76 8.44 24.73
CA ASN A 428 -9.90 9.75 25.35
C ASN A 428 -9.84 10.92 24.36
N GLY A 429 -9.71 10.65 23.07
CA GLY A 429 -9.57 11.69 22.04
C GLY A 429 -10.84 12.48 21.85
N GLN A 430 -10.79 13.80 22.12
CA GLN A 430 -11.92 14.69 21.93
C GLN A 430 -12.47 14.62 20.50
N ALA A 431 -11.62 14.34 19.52
CA ALA A 431 -12.01 14.21 18.12
C ALA A 431 -13.00 13.04 17.89
N ILE A 432 -12.80 11.90 18.54
CA ILE A 432 -13.73 10.76 18.47
C ILE A 432 -15.01 11.05 19.25
N LEU A 433 -14.89 11.54 20.48
CA LEU A 433 -16.05 11.89 21.31
C LEU A 433 -16.96 12.91 20.64
N ASN A 434 -16.39 13.99 20.08
CA ASN A 434 -17.16 15.01 19.37
C ASN A 434 -17.90 14.46 18.14
N ARG A 435 -17.39 13.42 17.48
CA ARG A 435 -18.05 12.78 16.34
C ARG A 435 -19.21 11.90 16.80
N VAL A 436 -18.98 11.09 17.81
CA VAL A 436 -19.98 10.15 18.33
C VAL A 436 -21.15 10.89 18.97
N THR A 437 -20.88 11.99 19.69
CA THR A 437 -21.90 12.81 20.35
C THR A 437 -22.51 13.91 19.46
N ASN A 438 -22.08 13.99 18.19
CA ASN A 438 -22.56 15.04 17.28
C ASN A 438 -24.07 14.89 17.01
N PRO A 439 -24.89 15.95 17.20
CA PRO A 439 -26.33 15.90 16.96
C PRO A 439 -26.71 15.63 15.49
N ALA A 440 -25.79 15.83 14.53
CA ALA A 440 -25.92 15.45 13.12
C ALA A 440 -25.14 14.16 12.79
N GLY A 441 -24.61 13.48 13.79
CA GLY A 441 -23.85 12.23 13.64
C GLY A 441 -24.76 11.00 13.53
N ARG A 442 -24.14 9.86 13.25
CA ARG A 442 -24.82 8.60 12.96
C ARG A 442 -25.78 8.15 14.06
N PRO A 443 -25.41 8.14 15.37
CA PRO A 443 -26.34 7.70 16.43
C PRO A 443 -27.61 8.56 16.45
N ALA A 444 -27.48 9.88 16.38
CA ALA A 444 -28.62 10.81 16.39
C ALA A 444 -29.51 10.62 15.13
N LEU A 445 -28.90 10.48 13.95
CA LEU A 445 -29.64 10.25 12.70
C LEU A 445 -30.36 8.90 12.66
N LEU A 446 -29.80 7.86 13.25
CA LEU A 446 -30.45 6.55 13.37
C LEU A 446 -31.64 6.65 14.32
N LEU A 447 -31.48 7.21 15.50
CA LEU A 447 -32.54 7.38 16.50
C LEU A 447 -33.69 8.28 16.02
N ALA A 448 -33.42 9.25 15.17
CA ALA A 448 -34.44 10.08 14.55
C ALA A 448 -35.46 9.28 13.71
N LYS A 449 -35.04 8.13 13.19
CA LYS A 449 -35.90 7.19 12.43
C LYS A 449 -36.76 6.32 13.34
N LYS A 450 -36.59 6.42 14.68
CA LYS A 450 -37.30 5.63 15.70
C LYS A 450 -37.20 4.11 15.49
N PRO A 451 -36.02 3.53 15.28
CA PRO A 451 -35.85 2.10 15.11
C PRO A 451 -36.18 1.36 16.42
N ASN A 452 -36.53 0.08 16.35
CA ASN A 452 -36.47 -0.79 17.52
C ASN A 452 -34.99 -1.01 17.93
N ASP A 453 -34.76 -1.72 19.06
CA ASP A 453 -33.40 -1.88 19.58
C ASP A 453 -32.55 -2.79 18.68
N ASP A 454 -33.14 -3.85 18.09
CA ASP A 454 -32.44 -4.76 17.18
C ASP A 454 -31.97 -4.02 15.91
N GLU A 455 -32.86 -3.22 15.30
CA GLU A 455 -32.53 -2.40 14.14
C GLU A 455 -31.42 -1.38 14.45
N LEU A 456 -31.47 -0.74 15.62
CA LEU A 456 -30.46 0.22 16.05
C LEU A 456 -29.10 -0.45 16.21
N ILE A 457 -29.05 -1.59 16.89
CA ILE A 457 -27.82 -2.37 17.13
C ILE A 457 -27.23 -2.83 15.80
N ASP A 458 -28.04 -3.46 14.94
CA ASP A 458 -27.61 -3.90 13.62
C ASP A 458 -26.98 -2.74 12.81
N GLN A 459 -27.63 -1.59 12.78
CA GLN A 459 -27.12 -0.43 12.06
C GLN A 459 -25.82 0.11 12.66
N LEU A 460 -25.67 0.15 13.97
CA LEU A 460 -24.43 0.59 14.62
C LEU A 460 -23.26 -0.33 14.29
N TYR A 461 -23.49 -1.66 14.32
CA TYR A 461 -22.47 -2.65 13.91
C TYR A 461 -22.12 -2.56 12.44
N LEU A 462 -23.10 -2.49 11.56
CA LEU A 462 -22.90 -2.40 10.11
C LEU A 462 -22.09 -1.12 9.73
N TRP A 463 -22.43 0.03 10.32
CA TRP A 463 -21.69 1.27 10.06
C TRP A 463 -20.28 1.28 10.66
N SER A 464 -20.06 0.61 11.78
CA SER A 464 -18.76 0.59 12.45
C SER A 464 -17.86 -0.54 11.95
N LEU A 465 -18.38 -1.77 11.89
CA LEU A 465 -17.61 -2.98 11.65
C LEU A 465 -17.87 -3.63 10.28
N ALA A 466 -18.82 -3.10 9.50
CA ALA A 466 -19.28 -3.68 8.24
C ALA A 466 -19.78 -5.12 8.37
N ARG A 467 -20.29 -5.51 9.53
CA ARG A 467 -20.90 -6.82 9.82
C ARG A 467 -22.04 -6.69 10.81
N ARG A 468 -22.87 -7.69 10.87
CA ARG A 468 -23.85 -7.81 11.93
C ARG A 468 -23.19 -8.26 13.25
N PRO A 469 -23.84 -7.97 14.41
CA PRO A 469 -23.38 -8.53 15.68
C PRO A 469 -23.56 -10.06 15.69
N THR A 470 -22.67 -10.76 16.37
CA THR A 470 -22.90 -12.16 16.75
C THR A 470 -24.05 -12.24 17.78
N GLU A 471 -24.65 -13.40 17.96
CA GLU A 471 -25.72 -13.58 18.96
C GLU A 471 -25.31 -13.08 20.36
N LYS A 472 -24.07 -13.35 20.76
CA LYS A 472 -23.56 -12.91 22.05
C LYS A 472 -23.41 -11.39 22.12
N GLU A 473 -22.86 -10.77 21.10
CA GLU A 473 -22.70 -9.30 21.00
C GLU A 473 -24.08 -8.63 20.98
N HIS A 474 -25.02 -9.18 20.21
CA HIS A 474 -26.38 -8.67 20.15
C HIS A 474 -27.08 -8.71 21.53
N THR A 475 -26.99 -9.84 22.23
CA THR A 475 -27.58 -10.01 23.57
C THR A 475 -27.03 -8.95 24.55
N ILE A 476 -25.71 -8.74 24.55
CA ILE A 476 -25.05 -7.76 25.42
C ILE A 476 -25.50 -6.34 25.06
N ALA A 477 -25.50 -6.01 23.78
CA ALA A 477 -25.89 -4.67 23.30
C ALA A 477 -27.39 -4.38 23.57
N ALA A 478 -28.27 -5.36 23.36
CA ALA A 478 -29.69 -5.22 23.63
C ALA A 478 -29.97 -4.97 25.13
N GLN A 479 -29.30 -5.72 26.01
CA GLN A 479 -29.41 -5.49 27.44
C GLN A 479 -28.94 -4.11 27.84
N PHE A 480 -27.79 -3.66 27.27
CA PHE A 480 -27.21 -2.34 27.54
C PHE A 480 -28.14 -1.19 27.11
N ILE A 481 -28.75 -1.30 25.92
CA ILE A 481 -29.71 -0.30 25.41
C ILE A 481 -31.00 -0.28 26.27
N THR A 482 -31.50 -1.49 26.63
CA THR A 482 -32.71 -1.62 27.48
C THR A 482 -32.49 -1.02 28.86
N ASP A 483 -31.37 -1.29 29.52
CA ASP A 483 -31.04 -0.80 30.86
C ASP A 483 -30.87 0.73 30.90
N ALA A 484 -30.54 1.35 29.77
CA ALA A 484 -30.37 2.80 29.67
C ALA A 484 -31.71 3.57 29.75
N GLY A 485 -32.85 2.94 29.46
CA GLY A 485 -34.18 3.56 29.54
C GLY A 485 -34.26 4.90 28.80
N ASP A 486 -34.53 5.98 29.50
CA ASP A 486 -34.64 7.35 28.95
C ASP A 486 -33.31 7.87 28.36
N LYS A 487 -32.17 7.24 28.69
CA LYS A 487 -30.84 7.61 28.19
C LYS A 487 -30.44 6.84 26.92
N ARG A 488 -31.41 6.35 26.17
CA ARG A 488 -31.20 5.57 24.94
C ARG A 488 -30.26 6.27 23.93
N ASN A 489 -30.28 7.60 23.87
CA ASN A 489 -29.36 8.35 23.00
C ASN A 489 -27.89 8.24 23.48
N GLU A 490 -27.66 8.38 24.78
CA GLU A 490 -26.33 8.21 25.37
C GLU A 490 -25.85 6.77 25.16
N ALA A 491 -26.70 5.75 25.37
CA ALA A 491 -26.36 4.36 25.14
C ALA A 491 -26.00 4.05 23.69
N ALA A 492 -26.70 4.63 22.71
CA ALA A 492 -26.33 4.46 21.28
C ALA A 492 -24.97 5.11 20.96
N GLN A 493 -24.65 6.25 21.57
CA GLN A 493 -23.35 6.90 21.45
C GLN A 493 -22.24 6.05 22.10
N ASP A 494 -22.48 5.55 23.30
CA ASP A 494 -21.52 4.70 24.03
C ASP A 494 -21.26 3.36 23.30
N LEU A 495 -22.31 2.76 22.73
CA LEU A 495 -22.14 1.55 21.92
C LEU A 495 -21.32 1.83 20.67
N MET A 496 -21.59 2.92 19.92
CA MET A 496 -20.77 3.30 18.79
C MET A 496 -19.32 3.57 19.20
N TRP A 497 -19.10 4.29 20.30
CA TRP A 497 -17.77 4.54 20.83
C TRP A 497 -17.05 3.22 21.15
N ALA A 498 -17.72 2.26 21.79
CA ALA A 498 -17.13 0.96 22.09
C ALA A 498 -16.77 0.19 20.83
N LEU A 499 -17.62 0.22 19.80
CA LEU A 499 -17.34 -0.42 18.49
C LEU A 499 -16.13 0.19 17.81
N LEU A 500 -15.99 1.52 17.77
CA LEU A 500 -14.84 2.22 17.21
C LEU A 500 -13.53 1.92 17.98
N ASN A 501 -13.62 1.58 19.27
CA ASN A 501 -12.49 1.19 20.11
C ASN A 501 -12.17 -0.31 20.03
N SER A 502 -12.97 -1.09 19.31
CA SER A 502 -12.76 -2.53 19.20
C SER A 502 -11.55 -2.87 18.32
N ARG A 503 -10.98 -4.04 18.52
CA ARG A 503 -9.93 -4.59 17.65
C ARG A 503 -10.46 -4.79 16.22
N ASP A 504 -11.71 -5.19 16.08
CA ASP A 504 -12.35 -5.39 14.78
C ASP A 504 -12.43 -4.12 13.95
N PHE A 505 -12.56 -2.95 14.59
CA PHE A 505 -12.52 -1.67 13.87
C PHE A 505 -11.10 -1.26 13.48
N THR A 506 -10.14 -1.40 14.39
CA THR A 506 -8.77 -0.88 14.21
C THR A 506 -7.86 -1.79 13.41
N MET A 507 -8.25 -3.04 13.18
CA MET A 507 -7.49 -4.02 12.41
C MET A 507 -8.32 -4.64 11.30
N LEU A 508 -7.66 -5.03 10.21
CA LEU A 508 -8.23 -5.89 9.17
C LEU A 508 -7.97 -7.34 9.57
N GLN A 509 -9.03 -8.12 9.56
CA GLN A 509 -8.99 -9.54 9.92
C GLN A 509 -9.23 -10.42 8.71
#